data_410905278c94533f801d0455caa81874
#
_entry.id   410905278c94533f801d0455caa81874
#
_cell.length_a   1.000
_cell.length_b   1.000
_cell.length_c   1.000
_cell.angle_alpha   90.00
_cell.angle_beta   90.00
_cell.angle_gamma   90.00
#
_symmetry.space_group_name_H-M   'P 1'
#
loop_
_entity.id
_entity.type
_entity.pdbx_description
1 polymer ?
#
loop_
_entity_poly.entity_id
_entity_poly.type
_entity_poly.pdbx_seq_one_letter_code
_entity_poly.pdbx_strand_id
1 'polypeptide(L)'
;NDLTWEVTELTKNDGCVDIASIDIPDLNLVAVDAVETDAVFNGAKASNSTVTSGDKEITWDEGFNPSTSDGYLYAFLTNGNLSAGLWSNSEIEGDERVVLNSGADTMSLTSAKWYYEDGDENAQAKSDYDYPVSELPCAKVCIAGNINGDDELDWNDGALAFRDIMNYADGSEDVKNLVNYRIVMNFASMASNPYMTTADNIKKVYLATDGLPQAVMLKGYGSEGHDSANSEYAHIAEREGGVEDFQELIKIAHEYGAEIGIHINAQEAYPESKSFNDTMVSNGSGNGWGWLDQSYVIDKLWDLGSEARYKRLVQLYDRINETDF
;
A
#
# COMPACT_ATOMS: atom_id res chain seq x y z
N ASN A 1 -7.08 19.40 -15.03
CA ASN A 1 -8.09 20.04 -14.16
C ASN A 1 -8.44 19.05 -13.05
N ASP A 2 -8.43 19.53 -11.83
CA ASP A 2 -8.70 18.76 -10.62
C ASP A 2 -9.72 19.49 -9.72
N LEU A 3 -10.46 18.70 -8.99
CA LEU A 3 -11.40 19.15 -7.96
C LEU A 3 -11.11 18.39 -6.68
N THR A 4 -10.96 19.11 -5.56
CA THR A 4 -10.86 18.49 -4.24
C THR A 4 -12.13 18.72 -3.46
N TRP A 5 -12.67 17.66 -2.90
CA TRP A 5 -13.72 17.63 -1.90
C TRP A 5 -13.12 17.14 -0.58
N GLU A 6 -13.38 17.84 0.51
CA GLU A 6 -12.83 17.48 1.82
C GLU A 6 -13.76 17.87 2.96
N VAL A 7 -13.73 17.07 4.02
CA VAL A 7 -14.31 17.47 5.31
C VAL A 7 -13.28 18.31 6.04
N THR A 8 -13.61 19.56 6.32
CA THR A 8 -12.67 20.52 6.93
C THR A 8 -12.68 20.48 8.45
N GLU A 9 -13.77 20.00 9.05
CA GLU A 9 -13.92 19.93 10.50
C GLU A 9 -14.87 18.79 10.88
N LEU A 10 -14.51 18.07 11.92
CA LEU A 10 -15.35 17.07 12.57
C LEU A 10 -15.39 17.36 14.06
N THR A 11 -16.56 17.72 14.58
CA THR A 11 -16.73 18.05 16.00
C THR A 11 -17.51 16.94 16.70
N LYS A 12 -16.86 16.31 17.69
CA LYS A 12 -17.49 15.34 18.58
C LYS A 12 -18.16 16.09 19.75
N ASN A 13 -19.46 15.90 19.93
CA ASN A 13 -20.18 16.47 21.06
C ASN A 13 -19.96 15.64 22.33
N ASP A 14 -20.03 16.29 23.50
CA ASP A 14 -19.93 15.62 24.78
C ASP A 14 -20.95 14.48 24.90
N GLY A 15 -20.50 13.29 25.28
CA GLY A 15 -21.34 12.11 25.45
C GLY A 15 -21.64 11.33 24.16
N CYS A 16 -21.07 11.70 23.03
CA CYS A 16 -21.11 10.86 21.82
C CYS A 16 -20.16 9.66 21.97
N VAL A 17 -20.56 8.54 21.37
CA VAL A 17 -19.68 7.39 21.15
C VAL A 17 -18.60 7.73 20.13
N ASP A 18 -17.57 6.92 20.07
CA ASP A 18 -16.51 7.07 19.06
C ASP A 18 -17.06 6.83 17.65
N ILE A 19 -16.46 7.51 16.67
CA ILE A 19 -16.88 7.41 15.27
C ILE A 19 -16.16 6.20 14.68
N ALA A 20 -16.91 5.16 14.36
CA ALA A 20 -16.37 3.96 13.72
C ALA A 20 -16.15 4.18 12.22
N SER A 21 -17.05 4.88 11.55
CA SER A 21 -16.93 5.17 10.11
C SER A 21 -17.72 6.41 9.71
N ILE A 22 -17.32 7.00 8.60
CA ILE A 22 -18.06 8.06 7.91
C ILE A 22 -18.43 7.55 6.52
N ASP A 23 -19.71 7.60 6.22
CA ASP A 23 -20.26 7.31 4.90
C ASP A 23 -21.02 8.53 4.42
N ILE A 24 -20.80 8.93 3.18
CA ILE A 24 -21.51 10.05 2.56
C ILE A 24 -22.30 9.50 1.37
N PRO A 25 -23.54 9.07 1.61
CA PRO A 25 -24.40 8.53 0.56
C PRO A 25 -24.55 9.53 -0.58
N ASP A 26 -24.63 8.99 -1.80
CA ASP A 26 -24.86 9.76 -3.02
C ASP A 26 -23.79 10.82 -3.34
N LEU A 27 -22.59 10.71 -2.77
CA LEU A 27 -21.46 11.55 -3.14
C LEU A 27 -20.88 11.10 -4.50
N ASN A 28 -21.65 11.29 -5.54
CA ASN A 28 -21.28 10.95 -6.92
C ASN A 28 -20.43 12.06 -7.53
N LEU A 29 -19.12 12.05 -7.20
CA LEU A 29 -18.19 13.10 -7.63
C LEU A 29 -17.86 13.04 -9.13
N VAL A 30 -17.96 11.86 -9.73
CA VAL A 30 -17.85 11.63 -11.17
C VAL A 30 -19.07 10.83 -11.58
N ALA A 31 -19.81 11.31 -12.57
CA ALA A 31 -21.00 10.62 -13.08
C ALA A 31 -21.18 10.84 -14.58
N VAL A 32 -21.72 9.86 -15.24
CA VAL A 32 -22.21 9.91 -16.62
C VAL A 32 -23.66 9.45 -16.69
N ASP A 33 -24.47 10.14 -17.48
CA ASP A 33 -25.87 9.81 -17.65
C ASP A 33 -26.04 8.59 -18.57
N ALA A 34 -27.13 7.84 -18.38
CA ALA A 34 -27.50 6.67 -19.17
C ALA A 34 -27.70 6.92 -20.67
N VAL A 35 -27.85 8.17 -21.05
CA VAL A 35 -27.94 8.56 -22.45
C VAL A 35 -26.60 8.67 -23.17
N GLU A 36 -25.52 8.61 -22.41
CA GLU A 36 -24.13 8.59 -22.90
C GLU A 36 -23.76 7.16 -23.31
N THR A 37 -24.15 6.75 -24.50
CA THR A 37 -23.93 5.37 -25.00
C THR A 37 -22.44 5.02 -25.16
N ASP A 38 -21.57 6.03 -25.17
CA ASP A 38 -20.12 5.86 -25.29
C ASP A 38 -19.42 5.83 -23.91
N ALA A 39 -20.18 5.76 -22.82
CA ALA A 39 -19.63 5.70 -21.48
C ALA A 39 -18.97 4.33 -21.20
N VAL A 40 -17.73 4.36 -20.77
CA VAL A 40 -16.95 3.18 -20.40
C VAL A 40 -16.40 3.35 -18.98
N PHE A 41 -16.55 2.32 -18.16
CA PHE A 41 -15.89 2.20 -16.88
C PHE A 41 -14.68 1.29 -16.99
N ASN A 42 -13.56 1.72 -16.45
CA ASN A 42 -12.37 0.90 -16.24
C ASN A 42 -11.97 0.93 -14.77
N GLY A 43 -11.83 -0.23 -14.16
CA GLY A 43 -11.47 -0.38 -12.76
C GLY A 43 -10.43 -1.45 -12.53
N ALA A 44 -9.55 -1.23 -11.55
CA ALA A 44 -8.55 -2.19 -11.12
C ALA A 44 -8.69 -2.47 -9.62
N LYS A 45 -8.67 -3.75 -9.26
CA LYS A 45 -8.62 -4.24 -7.88
C LYS A 45 -7.20 -4.67 -7.55
N ALA A 46 -6.74 -4.37 -6.34
CA ALA A 46 -5.53 -4.99 -5.80
C ALA A 46 -5.88 -6.24 -5.00
N SER A 47 -5.00 -7.22 -4.95
CA SER A 47 -5.13 -8.38 -4.08
C SER A 47 -3.84 -8.66 -3.33
N ASN A 48 -3.95 -9.35 -2.19
CA ASN A 48 -2.80 -9.72 -1.37
C ASN A 48 -1.80 -10.65 -2.09
N SER A 49 -2.21 -11.33 -3.13
CA SER A 49 -1.39 -12.33 -3.84
C SER A 49 -0.84 -11.82 -5.17
N THR A 50 -1.42 -10.78 -5.73
CA THR A 50 -1.01 -10.19 -7.01
C THR A 50 -1.13 -8.68 -6.95
N VAL A 51 -0.26 -7.98 -7.65
CA VAL A 51 -0.23 -6.50 -7.64
C VAL A 51 -1.52 -5.92 -8.24
N THR A 52 -2.09 -6.62 -9.20
CA THR A 52 -3.41 -6.32 -9.76
C THR A 52 -4.14 -7.62 -10.02
N SER A 53 -5.38 -7.71 -9.57
CA SER A 53 -6.27 -8.80 -9.98
C SER A 53 -7.62 -8.19 -10.31
N GLY A 54 -8.22 -8.67 -11.38
CA GLY A 54 -9.57 -8.28 -11.74
C GLY A 54 -9.69 -6.90 -12.34
N ASP A 55 -8.80 -6.58 -13.30
CA ASP A 55 -9.06 -5.48 -14.21
C ASP A 55 -10.45 -5.67 -14.83
N LYS A 56 -11.26 -4.65 -14.76
CA LYS A 56 -12.62 -4.71 -15.24
C LYS A 56 -12.92 -3.53 -16.14
N GLU A 57 -13.37 -3.85 -17.33
CA GLU A 57 -13.97 -2.90 -18.25
C GLU A 57 -15.46 -3.18 -18.34
N ILE A 58 -16.27 -2.16 -18.22
CA ILE A 58 -17.73 -2.25 -18.38
C ILE A 58 -18.14 -1.15 -19.35
N THR A 59 -18.63 -1.56 -20.51
CA THR A 59 -19.34 -0.67 -21.42
C THR A 59 -20.81 -0.59 -21.04
N TRP A 60 -21.44 0.55 -21.29
CA TRP A 60 -22.85 0.75 -21.00
C TRP A 60 -23.75 -0.32 -21.63
N ASP A 61 -23.40 -0.79 -22.82
CA ASP A 61 -24.22 -1.75 -23.61
C ASP A 61 -24.00 -3.22 -23.26
N GLU A 62 -22.92 -3.57 -22.50
CA GLU A 62 -22.52 -4.97 -22.28
C GLU A 62 -23.00 -5.59 -20.97
N GLY A 63 -24.17 -5.23 -20.48
CA GLY A 63 -24.74 -5.88 -19.32
C GLY A 63 -24.47 -5.16 -18.01
N PHE A 64 -24.34 -3.87 -18.08
CA PHE A 64 -24.35 -3.01 -16.92
C PHE A 64 -25.62 -3.28 -16.08
N ASN A 65 -25.43 -3.81 -14.90
CA ASN A 65 -26.51 -4.07 -13.98
C ASN A 65 -26.71 -2.85 -13.08
N PRO A 66 -27.82 -2.09 -13.25
CA PRO A 66 -28.04 -0.85 -12.51
C PRO A 66 -28.25 -1.01 -11.00
N SER A 67 -28.05 -2.17 -10.44
CA SER A 67 -28.15 -2.42 -9.00
C SER A 67 -26.84 -2.92 -8.39
N THR A 68 -25.71 -2.85 -9.09
CA THR A 68 -24.42 -3.28 -8.54
C THR A 68 -23.63 -2.11 -8.00
N SER A 69 -23.15 -2.30 -6.77
CA SER A 69 -22.08 -1.54 -6.19
C SER A 69 -20.85 -2.45 -6.10
N ASP A 70 -19.72 -2.03 -6.63
CA ASP A 70 -18.47 -2.80 -6.60
C ASP A 70 -17.29 -1.87 -6.33
N GLY A 71 -16.34 -2.30 -5.51
CA GLY A 71 -15.22 -1.49 -5.05
C GLY A 71 -13.94 -1.72 -5.86
N TYR A 72 -13.14 -0.67 -6.01
CA TYR A 72 -11.90 -0.65 -6.77
C TYR A 72 -10.83 0.18 -6.07
N LEU A 73 -9.57 -0.16 -6.32
CA LEU A 73 -8.44 0.66 -5.89
C LEU A 73 -8.27 1.88 -6.79
N TYR A 74 -8.39 1.67 -8.10
CA TYR A 74 -8.37 2.70 -9.15
C TYR A 74 -9.59 2.55 -10.04
N ALA A 75 -10.22 3.67 -10.40
CA ALA A 75 -11.39 3.67 -11.26
C ALA A 75 -11.47 4.91 -12.13
N PHE A 76 -11.86 4.72 -13.37
CA PHE A 76 -12.00 5.75 -14.40
C PHE A 76 -13.34 5.61 -15.11
N LEU A 77 -13.96 6.75 -15.42
CA LEU A 77 -15.13 6.85 -16.31
C LEU A 77 -14.76 7.69 -17.52
N THR A 78 -15.09 7.18 -18.70
CA THR A 78 -14.86 7.83 -19.98
C THR A 78 -16.17 7.95 -20.75
N ASN A 79 -16.41 9.07 -21.42
CA ASN A 79 -17.65 9.31 -22.18
C ASN A 79 -17.40 9.78 -23.62
N GLY A 80 -16.34 9.31 -24.27
CA GLY A 80 -16.00 9.70 -25.65
C GLY A 80 -15.44 11.12 -25.81
N ASN A 81 -15.60 12.00 -24.83
CA ASN A 81 -15.09 13.38 -24.84
C ASN A 81 -14.09 13.65 -23.72
N LEU A 82 -14.29 13.02 -22.58
CA LEU A 82 -13.49 13.21 -21.37
C LEU A 82 -13.28 11.86 -20.66
N SER A 83 -12.14 11.73 -20.00
CA SER A 83 -11.84 10.67 -19.06
C SER A 83 -11.66 11.27 -17.67
N ALA A 84 -12.30 10.69 -16.65
CA ALA A 84 -12.24 11.17 -15.29
C ALA A 84 -11.89 10.05 -14.32
N GLY A 85 -11.05 10.35 -13.33
CA GLY A 85 -10.67 9.46 -12.24
C GLY A 85 -11.01 10.04 -10.88
N LEU A 86 -11.25 9.18 -9.91
CA LEU A 86 -11.50 9.53 -8.52
C LEU A 86 -10.43 8.93 -7.62
N TRP A 87 -9.77 9.77 -6.84
CA TRP A 87 -8.91 9.39 -5.72
C TRP A 87 -9.62 9.65 -4.39
N SER A 88 -9.42 8.80 -3.42
CA SER A 88 -9.90 8.98 -2.05
C SER A 88 -8.83 8.57 -1.05
N ASN A 89 -8.79 9.24 0.11
CA ASN A 89 -7.99 8.80 1.25
C ASN A 89 -8.74 7.79 2.14
N SER A 90 -9.83 7.21 1.63
CA SER A 90 -10.47 6.09 2.30
C SER A 90 -9.49 4.92 2.39
N GLU A 91 -9.10 4.56 3.58
CA GLU A 91 -8.27 3.41 3.88
C GLU A 91 -9.15 2.34 4.48
N ILE A 92 -9.72 1.52 3.62
CA ILE A 92 -10.47 0.37 4.06
C ILE A 92 -9.57 -0.85 4.10
N GLU A 93 -9.99 -1.81 4.86
CA GLU A 93 -9.45 -3.15 4.85
C GLU A 93 -9.20 -3.64 3.43
N GLY A 94 -8.01 -3.40 2.96
CA GLY A 94 -7.39 -4.00 1.82
C GLY A 94 -7.50 -3.22 0.52
N ASP A 95 -8.63 -3.17 -0.17
CA ASP A 95 -8.53 -3.08 -1.61
C ASP A 95 -9.47 -2.08 -2.29
N GLU A 96 -10.33 -1.39 -1.55
CA GLU A 96 -11.37 -0.56 -2.16
C GLU A 96 -11.30 0.88 -1.68
N ARG A 97 -10.91 1.80 -2.54
CA ARG A 97 -10.95 3.25 -2.27
C ARG A 97 -12.09 3.95 -2.96
N VAL A 98 -12.50 3.40 -4.10
CA VAL A 98 -13.51 3.96 -4.97
C VAL A 98 -14.58 2.91 -5.26
N VAL A 99 -15.82 3.30 -5.22
CA VAL A 99 -16.96 2.43 -5.51
C VAL A 99 -17.63 2.88 -6.80
N LEU A 100 -17.85 1.94 -7.70
CA LEU A 100 -18.74 2.13 -8.84
C LEU A 100 -20.19 1.95 -8.37
N ASN A 101 -20.96 3.00 -8.45
CA ASN A 101 -22.40 2.94 -8.26
C ASN A 101 -23.12 3.06 -9.60
N SER A 102 -24.13 2.24 -9.76
CA SER A 102 -24.98 2.29 -10.92
C SER A 102 -26.44 2.46 -10.53
N GLY A 103 -27.03 3.54 -10.98
CA GLY A 103 -28.47 3.76 -10.94
C GLY A 103 -29.15 3.34 -12.25
N ALA A 104 -30.46 3.45 -12.31
CA ALA A 104 -31.20 3.17 -13.56
C ALA A 104 -30.77 4.07 -14.72
N ASP A 105 -30.31 5.27 -14.40
CA ASP A 105 -30.04 6.33 -15.37
C ASP A 105 -28.63 6.92 -15.28
N THR A 106 -27.74 6.40 -14.40
CA THR A 106 -26.41 6.95 -14.20
C THR A 106 -25.38 5.88 -13.86
N MET A 107 -24.15 6.08 -14.29
CA MET A 107 -22.95 5.39 -13.83
C MET A 107 -22.08 6.41 -13.08
N SER A 108 -21.66 6.11 -11.87
CA SER A 108 -20.92 7.08 -11.05
C SER A 108 -19.83 6.45 -10.20
N LEU A 109 -18.82 7.27 -9.90
CA LEU A 109 -17.78 6.94 -8.93
C LEU A 109 -18.02 7.73 -7.65
N THR A 110 -18.00 7.05 -6.53
CA THR A 110 -18.03 7.63 -5.20
C THR A 110 -16.86 7.11 -4.37
N SER A 111 -16.50 7.83 -3.30
CA SER A 111 -15.53 7.28 -2.35
C SER A 111 -16.13 6.09 -1.63
N ALA A 112 -15.30 5.14 -1.31
CA ALA A 112 -15.64 4.14 -0.32
C ALA A 112 -15.76 4.80 1.07
N LYS A 113 -16.33 4.07 2.02
CA LYS A 113 -16.55 4.49 3.39
C LYS A 113 -15.22 4.75 4.11
N TRP A 114 -15.11 5.83 4.87
CA TRP A 114 -13.93 6.07 5.72
C TRP A 114 -14.13 5.38 7.07
N TYR A 115 -13.22 4.49 7.42
CA TYR A 115 -13.24 3.78 8.69
C TYR A 115 -12.20 4.36 9.66
N TYR A 116 -12.57 4.44 10.93
CA TYR A 116 -11.75 4.93 12.03
C TYR A 116 -11.66 3.92 13.18
N GLU A 117 -12.36 2.82 13.05
CA GLU A 117 -12.22 1.64 13.90
C GLU A 117 -12.13 0.39 13.02
N ASP A 118 -11.42 -0.61 13.50
CA ASP A 118 -11.43 -1.92 12.86
C ASP A 118 -12.86 -2.47 12.88
N GLY A 119 -13.42 -2.74 11.72
CA GLY A 119 -14.78 -3.26 11.57
C GLY A 119 -14.95 -4.72 11.99
N ASP A 120 -13.88 -5.41 12.41
CA ASP A 120 -13.98 -6.76 12.93
C ASP A 120 -14.59 -6.73 14.34
N GLU A 121 -15.87 -7.08 14.42
CA GLU A 121 -16.59 -7.24 15.71
C GLU A 121 -15.93 -8.27 16.64
N ASN A 122 -15.03 -9.10 16.11
CA ASN A 122 -14.26 -10.10 16.83
C ASN A 122 -12.85 -9.64 17.17
N ALA A 123 -12.41 -8.49 16.69
CA ALA A 123 -11.15 -7.91 17.11
C ALA A 123 -11.25 -7.59 18.61
N GLN A 124 -10.53 -8.35 19.41
CA GLN A 124 -10.53 -8.21 20.87
C GLN A 124 -9.87 -6.90 21.30
N ALA A 125 -9.31 -6.21 20.37
CA ALA A 125 -8.74 -4.90 20.52
C ALA A 125 -9.73 -3.79 20.19
N LYS A 126 -10.93 -3.84 20.69
CA LYS A 126 -11.59 -2.61 21.15
C LYS A 126 -10.67 -2.12 22.26
N SER A 127 -9.56 -1.58 21.80
CA SER A 127 -8.43 -1.25 22.63
C SER A 127 -8.84 -0.13 23.57
N ASP A 128 -8.29 -0.14 24.77
CA ASP A 128 -8.27 1.00 25.67
C ASP A 128 -7.55 2.23 25.07
N TYR A 129 -7.30 2.22 23.75
CA TYR A 129 -6.57 3.25 23.02
C TYR A 129 -7.54 4.10 22.20
N ASP A 130 -7.59 5.39 22.50
CA ASP A 130 -8.26 6.38 21.69
C ASP A 130 -7.50 6.54 20.37
N TYR A 131 -8.12 6.16 19.24
CA TYR A 131 -7.61 6.48 17.92
C TYR A 131 -8.15 7.85 17.51
N PRO A 132 -7.33 8.86 17.45
CA PRO A 132 -7.76 10.11 16.81
C PRO A 132 -8.01 9.82 15.33
N VAL A 133 -9.05 10.41 14.76
CA VAL A 133 -9.20 10.50 13.31
C VAL A 133 -7.95 11.19 12.78
N SER A 134 -7.06 10.41 12.17
CA SER A 134 -5.75 10.90 11.72
C SER A 134 -5.87 11.82 10.52
N GLU A 135 -6.82 11.51 9.64
CA GLU A 135 -7.12 12.31 8.44
C GLU A 135 -8.63 12.40 8.25
N LEU A 136 -9.09 13.60 7.95
CA LEU A 136 -10.50 13.81 7.60
C LEU A 136 -10.80 13.31 6.18
N PRO A 137 -12.04 12.89 5.89
CA PRO A 137 -12.44 12.43 4.57
C PRO A 137 -12.06 13.43 3.48
N CYS A 138 -11.35 12.93 2.48
CA CYS A 138 -10.93 13.71 1.31
C CYS A 138 -11.05 12.85 0.05
N ALA A 139 -11.58 13.47 -1.00
CA ALA A 139 -11.64 12.87 -2.33
C ALA A 139 -11.22 13.91 -3.37
N LYS A 140 -10.53 13.45 -4.41
CA LYS A 140 -10.05 14.29 -5.51
C LYS A 140 -10.49 13.70 -6.85
N VAL A 141 -10.93 14.57 -7.75
CA VAL A 141 -11.33 14.22 -9.12
C VAL A 141 -10.32 14.81 -10.08
N CYS A 142 -9.82 14.01 -11.01
CA CYS A 142 -9.13 14.50 -12.20
C CYS A 142 -10.00 14.32 -13.44
N ILE A 143 -9.86 15.24 -14.39
CA ILE A 143 -10.57 15.21 -15.68
C ILE A 143 -9.59 15.58 -16.78
N ALA A 144 -9.52 14.74 -17.83
CA ALA A 144 -8.68 14.94 -18.99
C ALA A 144 -9.46 14.73 -20.29
N GLY A 145 -9.06 15.45 -21.34
CA GLY A 145 -9.30 15.05 -22.73
C GLY A 145 -8.18 14.13 -23.18
N ASN A 146 -8.04 13.93 -24.48
CA ASN A 146 -6.89 13.19 -25.05
C ASN A 146 -5.58 13.94 -24.77
N ILE A 147 -4.79 13.44 -23.80
CA ILE A 147 -3.52 14.03 -23.34
C ILE A 147 -2.32 13.15 -23.63
N ASN A 148 -2.52 11.88 -23.96
CA ASN A 148 -1.45 10.95 -24.33
C ASN A 148 -1.04 11.11 -25.82
N GLY A 149 -1.89 11.71 -26.64
CA GLY A 149 -1.61 12.06 -28.03
C GLY A 149 -1.75 10.91 -29.03
N ASP A 150 -2.54 9.89 -28.72
CA ASP A 150 -2.74 8.69 -29.55
C ASP A 150 -4.04 8.71 -30.35
N ASP A 151 -4.73 9.73 -30.59
CA ASP A 151 -6.01 9.85 -31.33
C ASP A 151 -7.19 9.06 -30.72
N GLU A 152 -7.02 8.38 -29.59
CA GLU A 152 -8.05 7.67 -28.85
C GLU A 152 -8.24 8.28 -27.48
N LEU A 153 -9.49 8.45 -27.04
CA LEU A 153 -9.77 8.91 -25.69
C LEU A 153 -10.25 7.74 -24.86
N ASP A 154 -9.43 7.33 -23.91
CA ASP A 154 -9.72 6.18 -23.07
C ASP A 154 -9.32 6.41 -21.60
N TRP A 155 -9.28 5.33 -20.82
CA TRP A 155 -8.87 5.39 -19.41
C TRP A 155 -7.40 5.80 -19.21
N ASN A 156 -6.52 5.62 -20.21
CA ASN A 156 -5.12 6.03 -20.11
C ASN A 156 -4.99 7.54 -19.90
N ASP A 157 -5.83 8.34 -20.55
CA ASP A 157 -5.85 9.78 -20.35
C ASP A 157 -6.24 10.14 -18.92
N GLY A 158 -7.28 9.50 -18.41
CA GLY A 158 -7.67 9.63 -17.01
C GLY A 158 -6.57 9.21 -16.03
N ALA A 159 -5.89 8.10 -16.31
CA ALA A 159 -4.80 7.59 -15.49
C ALA A 159 -3.56 8.51 -15.52
N LEU A 160 -3.24 9.13 -16.65
CA LEU A 160 -2.19 10.12 -16.71
C LEU A 160 -2.50 11.36 -15.88
N ALA A 161 -3.74 11.87 -15.97
CA ALA A 161 -4.18 12.98 -15.14
C ALA A 161 -4.28 12.62 -13.65
N PHE A 162 -4.59 11.36 -13.33
CA PHE A 162 -4.68 10.87 -11.97
C PHE A 162 -3.36 10.91 -11.22
N ARG A 163 -2.23 10.82 -11.92
CA ARG A 163 -0.89 10.94 -11.32
C ARG A 163 -0.70 12.26 -10.58
N ASP A 164 -1.37 13.32 -10.98
CA ASP A 164 -1.25 14.63 -10.35
C ASP A 164 -2.02 14.75 -9.01
N ILE A 165 -2.96 13.84 -8.77
CA ILE A 165 -3.82 13.87 -7.58
C ILE A 165 -3.59 12.71 -6.61
N MET A 166 -2.92 11.62 -7.05
CA MET A 166 -2.64 10.48 -6.18
C MET A 166 -1.51 10.77 -5.19
N ASN A 167 -1.49 10.02 -4.10
CA ASN A 167 -0.37 10.06 -3.18
C ASN A 167 0.78 9.21 -3.71
N TYR A 168 1.98 9.75 -3.58
CA TYR A 168 3.23 9.02 -3.83
C TYR A 168 3.89 8.70 -2.49
N ALA A 169 4.63 7.61 -2.44
CA ALA A 169 5.49 7.32 -1.30
C ALA A 169 6.60 8.38 -1.19
N ASP A 170 6.98 8.72 0.03
CA ASP A 170 8.10 9.61 0.27
C ASP A 170 9.37 9.05 -0.39
N GLY A 171 10.16 9.93 -1.02
CA GLY A 171 11.35 9.53 -1.78
C GLY A 171 11.09 8.88 -3.15
N SER A 172 9.85 8.74 -3.59
CA SER A 172 9.53 8.14 -4.90
C SER A 172 10.19 8.85 -6.08
N GLU A 173 10.37 10.17 -6.00
CA GLU A 173 11.07 10.96 -7.02
C GLU A 173 12.57 10.66 -7.09
N ASP A 174 13.18 10.33 -5.95
CA ASP A 174 14.61 10.06 -5.86
C ASP A 174 14.98 8.72 -6.52
N VAL A 175 14.06 7.76 -6.52
CA VAL A 175 14.31 6.41 -7.04
C VAL A 175 13.79 6.16 -8.46
N LYS A 176 13.01 7.06 -9.04
CA LYS A 176 12.36 6.84 -10.35
C LYS A 176 13.31 6.61 -11.52
N ASN A 177 14.53 7.11 -11.45
CA ASN A 177 15.55 6.97 -12.50
C ASN A 177 16.60 5.89 -12.16
N LEU A 178 16.40 5.13 -11.10
CA LEU A 178 17.31 4.07 -10.66
C LEU A 178 16.89 2.73 -11.27
N VAL A 179 17.84 1.83 -11.46
CA VAL A 179 17.55 0.43 -11.76
C VAL A 179 17.03 -0.23 -10.50
N ASN A 180 15.72 -0.44 -10.44
CA ASN A 180 15.05 -0.96 -9.26
C ASN A 180 14.95 -2.48 -9.30
N TYR A 181 15.40 -3.15 -8.25
CA TYR A 181 15.21 -4.59 -8.09
C TYR A 181 15.21 -5.01 -6.62
N ARG A 182 14.66 -6.20 -6.40
CA ARG A 182 14.53 -6.79 -5.08
C ARG A 182 15.34 -8.07 -5.01
N ILE A 183 16.09 -8.24 -3.93
CA ILE A 183 16.83 -9.47 -3.63
C ILE A 183 16.17 -10.18 -2.45
N VAL A 184 15.77 -11.42 -2.66
CA VAL A 184 15.37 -12.32 -1.58
C VAL A 184 16.63 -12.92 -1.00
N MET A 185 17.08 -12.41 0.13
CA MET A 185 18.35 -12.78 0.76
C MET A 185 18.20 -14.04 1.60
N ASN A 186 17.18 -14.06 2.44
CA ASN A 186 16.95 -15.09 3.41
C ASN A 186 15.46 -15.42 3.42
N PHE A 187 15.11 -16.61 3.02
CA PHE A 187 13.74 -17.08 3.02
C PHE A 187 13.64 -18.26 3.97
N ALA A 188 12.82 -18.13 5.02
CA ALA A 188 12.67 -19.15 6.05
C ALA A 188 14.02 -19.71 6.54
N SER A 189 14.97 -18.84 6.88
CA SER A 189 16.31 -19.18 7.38
C SER A 189 17.25 -19.91 6.40
N MET A 190 17.01 -19.82 5.09
CA MET A 190 17.80 -20.53 4.08
C MET A 190 19.08 -19.81 3.62
N ALA A 191 19.30 -18.54 3.98
CA ALA A 191 20.47 -17.74 3.61
C ALA A 191 20.82 -17.84 2.11
N SER A 192 19.86 -17.48 1.25
CA SER A 192 19.97 -17.69 -0.20
C SER A 192 20.92 -16.73 -0.90
N ASN A 193 21.00 -15.50 -0.42
CA ASN A 193 21.81 -14.42 -0.98
C ASN A 193 22.50 -13.64 0.13
N PRO A 194 23.54 -14.18 0.78
CA PRO A 194 24.31 -13.48 1.81
C PRO A 194 24.75 -12.07 1.39
N TYR A 195 25.01 -11.19 2.34
CA TYR A 195 25.33 -9.77 2.10
C TYR A 195 26.46 -9.61 1.08
N MET A 196 27.53 -10.38 1.20
CA MET A 196 28.65 -10.28 0.28
C MET A 196 28.36 -10.83 -1.13
N THR A 197 27.47 -11.82 -1.24
CA THR A 197 26.95 -12.25 -2.56
C THR A 197 26.07 -11.16 -3.18
N THR A 198 25.28 -10.47 -2.38
CA THR A 198 24.47 -9.33 -2.83
C THR A 198 25.34 -8.18 -3.30
N ALA A 199 26.42 -7.85 -2.58
CA ALA A 199 27.42 -6.87 -3.00
C ALA A 199 28.03 -7.20 -4.37
N ASP A 200 28.37 -8.47 -4.62
CA ASP A 200 28.87 -8.91 -5.92
C ASP A 200 27.82 -8.82 -7.03
N ASN A 201 26.54 -9.02 -6.71
CA ASN A 201 25.47 -8.86 -7.69
C ASN A 201 25.25 -7.38 -8.05
N ILE A 202 25.34 -6.46 -7.10
CA ILE A 202 25.33 -5.01 -7.34
C ILE A 202 26.43 -4.59 -8.31
N LYS A 203 27.68 -5.06 -8.09
CA LYS A 203 28.81 -4.82 -9.00
C LYS A 203 28.52 -5.34 -10.40
N LYS A 204 27.95 -6.54 -10.53
CA LYS A 204 27.60 -7.15 -11.83
C LYS A 204 26.54 -6.31 -12.56
N VAL A 205 25.49 -5.84 -11.86
CA VAL A 205 24.48 -4.98 -12.47
C VAL A 205 25.08 -3.65 -12.92
N TYR A 206 25.90 -3.01 -12.09
CA TYR A 206 26.63 -1.80 -12.45
C TYR A 206 27.42 -1.96 -13.74
N LEU A 207 28.23 -3.05 -13.84
CA LEU A 207 29.04 -3.32 -15.02
C LEU A 207 28.19 -3.67 -16.24
N ALA A 208 27.07 -4.37 -16.06
CA ALA A 208 26.19 -4.77 -17.17
C ALA A 208 25.34 -3.63 -17.72
N THR A 209 25.19 -2.54 -16.96
CA THR A 209 24.37 -1.36 -17.32
C THR A 209 25.24 -0.13 -17.64
N ASP A 210 26.55 -0.30 -17.81
CA ASP A 210 27.49 0.81 -18.00
C ASP A 210 27.41 1.87 -16.90
N GLY A 211 27.15 1.46 -15.66
CA GLY A 211 27.17 2.32 -14.48
C GLY A 211 25.85 3.03 -14.17
N LEU A 212 24.71 2.51 -14.61
CA LEU A 212 23.42 3.06 -14.17
C LEU A 212 23.25 2.95 -12.65
N PRO A 213 22.74 4.00 -12.00
CA PRO A 213 22.48 3.95 -10.57
C PRO A 213 21.35 2.98 -10.23
N GLN A 214 21.39 2.44 -9.01
CA GLN A 214 20.53 1.31 -8.61
C GLN A 214 19.78 1.63 -7.32
N ALA A 215 18.56 1.08 -7.18
CA ALA A 215 17.85 0.97 -5.91
C ALA A 215 17.61 -0.52 -5.61
N VAL A 216 18.20 -1.01 -4.53
CA VAL A 216 18.24 -2.42 -4.21
C VAL A 216 17.48 -2.69 -2.92
N MET A 217 16.33 -3.34 -3.02
CA MET A 217 15.54 -3.71 -1.85
C MET A 217 15.95 -5.08 -1.32
N LEU A 218 16.39 -5.13 -0.08
CA LEU A 218 16.76 -6.35 0.63
C LEU A 218 15.53 -6.96 1.32
N LYS A 219 15.04 -8.08 0.80
CA LYS A 219 13.93 -8.83 1.39
C LYS A 219 14.47 -9.98 2.22
N GLY A 220 14.33 -9.89 3.54
CA GLY A 220 14.89 -10.86 4.47
C GLY A 220 16.26 -10.46 5.05
N TYR A 221 16.53 -9.17 5.15
CA TYR A 221 17.78 -8.63 5.70
C TYR A 221 17.95 -8.93 7.19
N GLY A 222 16.87 -9.13 7.92
CA GLY A 222 16.88 -9.21 9.36
C GLY A 222 16.38 -10.52 9.93
N SER A 223 16.67 -10.73 11.20
CA SER A 223 16.22 -11.86 12.02
C SER A 223 16.51 -13.22 11.37
N GLU A 224 15.51 -14.08 11.22
CA GLU A 224 15.62 -15.36 10.54
C GLU A 224 15.23 -15.29 9.03
N GLY A 225 14.98 -14.07 8.54
CA GLY A 225 14.69 -13.82 7.14
C GLY A 225 13.24 -13.43 6.84
N HIS A 226 12.91 -13.39 5.56
CA HIS A 226 11.55 -13.18 5.10
C HIS A 226 10.68 -14.36 5.51
N ASP A 227 9.50 -14.06 6.02
CA ASP A 227 8.51 -15.02 6.54
C ASP A 227 9.02 -15.84 7.74
N SER A 228 9.96 -15.29 8.55
CA SER A 228 10.42 -15.92 9.80
C SER A 228 11.03 -14.89 10.74
N ALA A 229 10.57 -14.80 11.98
CA ALA A 229 11.04 -13.91 13.05
C ALA A 229 11.14 -12.41 12.69
N ASN A 230 10.55 -11.97 11.60
CA ASN A 230 10.78 -10.67 10.98
C ASN A 230 10.11 -9.48 11.67
N SER A 231 9.46 -9.67 12.80
CA SER A 231 8.91 -8.59 13.61
C SER A 231 9.97 -7.86 14.48
N GLU A 232 11.21 -8.32 14.49
CA GLU A 232 12.34 -7.67 15.17
C GLU A 232 13.19 -6.88 14.16
N TYR A 233 12.75 -5.69 13.80
CA TYR A 233 13.29 -4.91 12.66
C TYR A 233 14.77 -4.54 12.79
N ALA A 234 15.28 -4.35 13.99
CA ALA A 234 16.68 -3.93 14.25
C ALA A 234 17.69 -5.10 14.29
N HIS A 235 17.21 -6.33 14.18
CA HIS A 235 18.09 -7.50 14.24
C HIS A 235 18.60 -7.87 12.84
N ILE A 236 19.85 -7.59 12.55
CA ILE A 236 20.52 -7.95 11.29
C ILE A 236 20.78 -9.46 11.26
N ALA A 237 20.51 -10.10 10.14
CA ALA A 237 20.56 -11.56 9.99
C ALA A 237 21.99 -12.11 10.09
N GLU A 238 22.26 -12.89 11.14
CA GLU A 238 23.57 -13.51 11.38
C GLU A 238 23.92 -14.52 10.26
N ARG A 239 22.93 -15.23 9.73
CA ARG A 239 23.15 -16.23 8.66
C ARG A 239 23.51 -15.60 7.33
N GLU A 240 23.19 -14.33 7.14
CA GLU A 240 23.54 -13.55 5.94
C GLU A 240 24.94 -12.93 6.02
N GLY A 241 25.57 -12.96 7.20
CA GLY A 241 26.89 -12.43 7.46
C GLY A 241 26.94 -11.46 8.65
N GLY A 242 25.80 -11.19 9.31
CA GLY A 242 25.72 -10.32 10.48
C GLY A 242 25.99 -8.84 10.16
N VAL A 243 26.19 -8.07 11.21
CA VAL A 243 26.32 -6.60 11.13
C VAL A 243 27.54 -6.18 10.31
N GLU A 244 28.66 -6.88 10.45
CA GLU A 244 29.92 -6.53 9.76
C GLU A 244 29.77 -6.64 8.23
N ASP A 245 29.23 -7.74 7.73
CA ASP A 245 29.01 -7.93 6.30
C ASP A 245 27.90 -7.02 5.77
N PHE A 246 26.90 -6.70 6.59
CA PHE A 246 25.86 -5.74 6.22
C PHE A 246 26.44 -4.33 6.01
N GLN A 247 27.30 -3.88 6.91
CA GLN A 247 28.01 -2.59 6.77
C GLN A 247 28.92 -2.56 5.53
N GLU A 248 29.65 -3.64 5.27
CA GLU A 248 30.48 -3.73 4.08
C GLU A 248 29.67 -3.79 2.78
N LEU A 249 28.49 -4.47 2.79
CA LEU A 249 27.54 -4.40 1.68
C LEU A 249 27.13 -2.97 1.37
N ILE A 250 26.73 -2.19 2.39
CA ILE A 250 26.29 -0.80 2.21
C ILE A 250 27.38 0.05 1.61
N LYS A 251 28.59 -0.05 2.16
CA LYS A 251 29.75 0.67 1.65
C LYS A 251 30.04 0.35 0.18
N ILE A 252 30.04 -0.96 -0.18
CA ILE A 252 30.25 -1.39 -1.56
C ILE A 252 29.10 -0.89 -2.44
N ALA A 253 27.85 -0.96 -1.97
CA ALA A 253 26.70 -0.47 -2.72
C ALA A 253 26.87 1.02 -3.10
N HIS A 254 27.22 1.87 -2.15
CA HIS A 254 27.47 3.30 -2.41
C HIS A 254 28.64 3.52 -3.39
N GLU A 255 29.72 2.74 -3.30
CA GLU A 255 30.81 2.79 -4.27
C GLU A 255 30.38 2.50 -5.71
N TYR A 256 29.32 1.69 -5.88
CA TYR A 256 28.75 1.31 -7.18
C TYR A 256 27.40 2.02 -7.47
N GLY A 257 27.16 3.17 -6.84
CA GLY A 257 25.99 4.01 -7.09
C GLY A 257 24.65 3.31 -6.80
N ALA A 258 24.63 2.44 -5.79
CA ALA A 258 23.42 1.74 -5.36
C ALA A 258 22.95 2.23 -4.00
N GLU A 259 21.65 2.56 -3.92
CA GLU A 259 20.93 2.82 -2.69
C GLU A 259 20.34 1.51 -2.16
N ILE A 260 20.51 1.26 -0.87
CA ILE A 260 20.00 0.06 -0.22
C ILE A 260 18.70 0.36 0.51
N GLY A 261 17.64 -0.33 0.15
CA GLY A 261 16.38 -0.35 0.86
C GLY A 261 16.14 -1.67 1.57
N ILE A 262 15.35 -1.67 2.61
CA ILE A 262 14.96 -2.87 3.35
C ILE A 262 13.46 -3.09 3.31
N HIS A 263 13.04 -4.35 3.28
CA HIS A 263 11.65 -4.75 3.40
C HIS A 263 11.34 -5.18 4.82
N ILE A 264 10.36 -4.54 5.45
CA ILE A 264 9.82 -4.95 6.74
C ILE A 264 8.39 -5.47 6.57
N ASN A 265 8.00 -6.46 7.37
CA ASN A 265 6.63 -6.93 7.47
C ASN A 265 5.99 -6.35 8.74
N ALA A 266 4.97 -5.52 8.55
CA ALA A 266 4.23 -4.88 9.64
C ALA A 266 2.85 -5.52 9.91
N GLN A 267 2.55 -6.62 9.24
CA GLN A 267 1.25 -7.30 9.33
C GLN A 267 1.32 -8.63 10.06
N GLU A 268 2.49 -9.26 10.10
CA GLU A 268 2.64 -10.59 10.66
C GLU A 268 3.66 -10.63 11.79
N ALA A 269 3.33 -11.38 12.82
CA ALA A 269 4.19 -11.68 13.96
C ALA A 269 4.53 -13.17 14.00
N TYR A 270 5.75 -13.47 14.36
CA TYR A 270 6.28 -14.84 14.41
C TYR A 270 6.74 -15.18 15.83
N PRO A 271 6.31 -16.33 16.40
CA PRO A 271 6.63 -16.71 17.78
C PRO A 271 8.12 -16.82 18.08
N GLU A 272 8.94 -17.11 17.09
CA GLU A 272 10.40 -17.19 17.23
C GLU A 272 11.08 -15.82 17.32
N SER A 273 10.39 -14.73 17.01
CA SER A 273 10.91 -13.39 17.20
C SER A 273 10.95 -13.00 18.68
N LYS A 274 12.04 -12.38 19.12
CA LYS A 274 12.16 -11.85 20.48
C LYS A 274 11.18 -10.72 20.81
N SER A 275 10.68 -10.04 19.78
CA SER A 275 9.65 -9.00 19.93
C SER A 275 8.24 -9.54 20.02
N PHE A 276 8.05 -10.85 19.82
CA PHE A 276 6.73 -11.47 19.90
C PHE A 276 6.16 -11.43 21.32
N ASN A 277 4.89 -11.10 21.41
CA ASN A 277 4.11 -11.29 22.61
C ASN A 277 2.64 -11.53 22.27
N ASP A 278 1.91 -12.23 23.14
CA ASP A 278 0.53 -12.65 22.90
C ASP A 278 -0.45 -11.49 22.74
N THR A 279 -0.11 -10.30 23.25
CA THR A 279 -0.99 -9.13 23.16
C THR A 279 -0.87 -8.38 21.82
N MET A 280 0.17 -8.69 21.06
CA MET A 280 0.35 -8.06 19.75
C MET A 280 -0.43 -8.75 18.62
N VAL A 281 -1.06 -9.89 18.90
CA VAL A 281 -1.72 -10.68 17.86
C VAL A 281 -3.23 -10.56 17.92
N SER A 282 -3.85 -10.41 16.76
CA SER A 282 -5.30 -10.41 16.62
C SER A 282 -5.88 -11.77 17.00
N ASN A 283 -7.02 -11.78 17.69
CA ASN A 283 -7.75 -13.01 18.02
C ASN A 283 -8.73 -13.45 16.92
N GLY A 284 -8.73 -12.76 15.80
CA GLY A 284 -9.59 -13.03 14.66
C GLY A 284 -9.14 -14.23 13.80
N SER A 285 -9.80 -14.41 12.70
CA SER A 285 -9.43 -15.37 11.66
C SER A 285 -8.08 -14.97 11.05
N GLY A 286 -7.19 -15.91 10.79
CA GLY A 286 -5.86 -15.66 10.24
C GLY A 286 -4.73 -15.82 11.24
N ASN A 287 -5.04 -16.15 12.49
CA ASN A 287 -4.05 -16.57 13.46
C ASN A 287 -3.65 -18.03 13.24
N GLY A 288 -2.37 -18.26 13.25
CA GLY A 288 -1.80 -19.60 13.18
C GLY A 288 -1.09 -19.87 11.85
N TRP A 289 -0.92 -21.12 11.56
CA TRP A 289 -0.15 -21.62 10.43
C TRP A 289 -0.72 -21.19 9.07
N GLY A 290 -0.10 -20.21 8.44
CA GLY A 290 -0.52 -19.74 7.12
C GLY A 290 0.45 -20.06 5.98
N TRP A 291 1.72 -20.30 6.26
CA TRP A 291 2.77 -20.55 5.28
C TRP A 291 3.82 -21.52 5.86
N LEU A 292 5.09 -21.36 5.51
CA LEU A 292 6.18 -22.24 6.00
C LEU A 292 6.40 -22.16 7.50
N ASP A 293 6.12 -21.01 8.10
CA ASP A 293 6.24 -20.76 9.54
C ASP A 293 4.89 -20.34 10.12
N GLN A 294 4.71 -20.53 11.41
CA GLN A 294 3.52 -20.04 12.10
C GLN A 294 3.56 -18.52 12.17
N SER A 295 2.70 -17.86 11.43
CA SER A 295 2.50 -16.44 11.51
C SER A 295 1.16 -16.11 12.19
N TYR A 296 1.15 -14.98 12.87
CA TYR A 296 -0.04 -14.43 13.49
C TYR A 296 -0.25 -13.03 12.94
N VAL A 297 -1.49 -12.68 12.61
CA VAL A 297 -1.82 -11.32 12.20
C VAL A 297 -1.61 -10.37 13.37
N ILE A 298 -0.82 -9.33 13.17
CA ILE A 298 -0.63 -8.27 14.17
C ILE A 298 -1.93 -7.49 14.31
N ASP A 299 -2.37 -7.31 15.54
CA ASP A 299 -3.43 -6.37 15.86
C ASP A 299 -2.93 -4.95 15.61
N LYS A 300 -3.39 -4.38 14.50
CA LYS A 300 -2.93 -3.06 14.03
C LYS A 300 -3.25 -1.97 15.04
N LEU A 301 -4.41 -2.06 15.69
CA LEU A 301 -4.84 -1.08 16.65
C LEU A 301 -3.97 -1.12 17.90
N TRP A 302 -3.71 -2.31 18.42
CA TRP A 302 -2.79 -2.48 19.54
C TRP A 302 -1.37 -2.02 19.17
N ASP A 303 -0.87 -2.40 18.00
CA ASP A 303 0.49 -2.13 17.56
C ASP A 303 0.77 -0.61 17.39
N LEU A 304 -0.21 0.13 16.92
CA LEU A 304 -0.16 1.59 16.82
C LEU A 304 -0.42 2.25 18.16
N GLY A 305 -1.51 1.92 18.84
CA GLY A 305 -1.94 2.57 20.07
C GLY A 305 -1.01 2.35 21.26
N SER A 306 -0.39 1.17 21.36
CA SER A 306 0.65 0.89 22.39
C SER A 306 2.03 1.46 22.06
N GLU A 307 2.15 2.13 20.90
CA GLU A 307 3.43 2.60 20.34
C GLU A 307 4.44 1.46 20.07
N ALA A 308 3.99 0.21 20.00
CA ALA A 308 4.89 -0.93 19.81
C ALA A 308 5.58 -0.88 18.45
N ARG A 309 4.84 -0.53 17.37
CA ARG A 309 5.41 -0.30 16.05
C ARG A 309 6.41 0.85 16.04
N TYR A 310 6.07 1.96 16.65
CA TYR A 310 6.95 3.10 16.76
C TYR A 310 8.27 2.74 17.47
N LYS A 311 8.20 2.00 18.57
CA LYS A 311 9.40 1.55 19.31
C LYS A 311 10.29 0.65 18.45
N ARG A 312 9.71 -0.27 17.66
CA ARG A 312 10.49 -1.11 16.74
C ARG A 312 11.13 -0.30 15.60
N LEU A 313 10.42 0.70 15.08
CA LEU A 313 10.97 1.61 14.06
C LEU A 313 12.09 2.49 14.62
N VAL A 314 11.97 3.00 15.85
CA VAL A 314 13.05 3.74 16.51
C VAL A 314 14.30 2.86 16.69
N GLN A 315 14.12 1.62 17.15
CA GLN A 315 15.23 0.66 17.27
C GLN A 315 15.91 0.40 15.92
N LEU A 316 15.12 0.27 14.86
CA LEU A 316 15.66 0.14 13.50
C LEU A 316 16.41 1.39 13.08
N TYR A 317 15.86 2.57 13.30
CA TYR A 317 16.50 3.84 12.98
C TYR A 317 17.84 4.00 13.72
N ASP A 318 17.88 3.66 15.01
CA ASP A 318 19.13 3.68 15.77
C ASP A 318 20.15 2.69 15.19
N ARG A 319 19.72 1.50 14.79
CA ARG A 319 20.58 0.51 14.16
C ARG A 319 21.10 0.98 12.78
N ILE A 320 20.28 1.63 11.99
CA ILE A 320 20.66 2.24 10.71
C ILE A 320 21.76 3.28 10.93
N ASN A 321 21.59 4.20 11.90
CA ASN A 321 22.58 5.20 12.21
C ASN A 321 23.92 4.61 12.71
N GLU A 322 23.89 3.46 13.40
CA GLU A 322 25.10 2.75 13.83
C GLU A 322 25.84 2.07 12.66
N THR A 323 25.16 1.82 11.56
CA THR A 323 25.69 1.07 10.42
C THR A 323 26.03 1.92 9.20
N ASP A 324 25.91 3.26 9.29
CA ASP A 324 26.09 4.19 8.14
C ASP A 324 25.21 3.86 6.94
N PHE A 325 24.00 3.40 7.20
CA PHE A 325 23.00 2.99 6.20
C PHE A 325 22.40 4.21 5.48
#